data_bfef6c02f68c3a58e489c20078865475
#
_entry.id   bfef6c02f68c3a58e489c20078865475
#
_cell.length_a   1.000
_cell.length_b   1.000
_cell.length_c   1.000
_cell.angle_alpha   90.00
_cell.angle_beta   90.00
_cell.angle_gamma   90.00
#
_symmetry.space_group_name_H-M   'P 1'
#
loop_
_entity.id
_entity.type
_entity.pdbx_description
1 polymer ?
#
loop_
_entity_poly.entity_id
_entity_poly.type
_entity_poly.pdbx_seq_one_letter_code
_entity_poly.pdbx_strand_id
1 'polypeptide(L)'
;EMTFSIPEKKTYGGAENLSMTMHNLLPVRGAKVRDALRWAQYMQEALDGLGESEIYVGQHNWPMWGKDRIAQLITQHRDVYKYTHDQSVRLMNAGFTPREIADTVKLPKSLQDHFGARGYYGDLRHNVKAVYQFYLGAYYGNPANLDPLPPEESAKRYLEVMGGADKAVAAAQTAFDK
;
A
#
# COMPACT_ATOMS: atom_id res chain seq x y z
N GLU A 1 -16.91 -3.20 2.60
CA GLU A 1 -17.57 -2.43 1.53
C GLU A 1 -18.53 -3.35 0.75
N MET A 2 -19.46 -2.74 0.03
CA MET A 2 -20.47 -3.46 -0.72
C MET A 2 -20.12 -3.47 -2.20
N THR A 3 -19.93 -4.64 -2.78
CA THR A 3 -19.90 -4.83 -4.24
C THR A 3 -21.29 -5.30 -4.71
N PHE A 4 -21.62 -5.05 -5.96
CA PHE A 4 -22.93 -5.41 -6.50
C PHE A 4 -22.84 -5.70 -8.00
N SER A 5 -23.83 -6.44 -8.49
CA SER A 5 -24.00 -6.69 -9.92
C SER A 5 -25.40 -6.22 -10.37
N ILE A 6 -25.46 -5.67 -11.58
CA ILE A 6 -26.70 -5.32 -12.28
C ILE A 6 -26.73 -6.11 -13.58
N PRO A 7 -27.27 -7.35 -13.56
CA PRO A 7 -27.18 -8.26 -14.71
C PRO A 7 -27.80 -7.69 -15.99
N GLU A 8 -28.94 -7.00 -15.89
CA GLU A 8 -29.66 -6.39 -17.02
C GLU A 8 -28.82 -5.30 -17.72
N LYS A 9 -27.87 -4.72 -17.01
CA LYS A 9 -26.93 -3.70 -17.51
C LYS A 9 -25.54 -4.26 -17.75
N LYS A 10 -25.33 -5.56 -17.53
CA LYS A 10 -23.99 -6.18 -17.58
C LYS A 10 -22.95 -5.40 -16.79
N THR A 11 -23.33 -4.88 -15.63
CA THR A 11 -22.51 -3.97 -14.84
C THR A 11 -22.12 -4.59 -13.50
N TYR A 12 -20.84 -4.50 -13.17
CA TYR A 12 -20.28 -4.86 -11.87
C TYR A 12 -19.77 -3.62 -11.14
N GLY A 13 -20.24 -3.41 -9.93
CA GLY A 13 -19.80 -2.35 -9.04
C GLY A 13 -18.79 -2.87 -8.02
N GLY A 14 -17.57 -2.40 -8.09
CA GLY A 14 -16.44 -2.91 -7.29
C GLY A 14 -16.15 -2.13 -6.02
N ALA A 15 -16.86 -1.04 -5.74
CA ALA A 15 -16.58 -0.12 -4.64
C ALA A 15 -15.11 0.33 -4.62
N GLU A 16 -14.54 0.60 -3.44
CA GLU A 16 -13.10 0.89 -3.27
C GLU A 16 -12.21 -0.37 -3.29
N ASN A 17 -12.80 -1.54 -3.07
CA ASN A 17 -12.03 -2.80 -3.05
C ASN A 17 -11.33 -3.07 -4.37
N LEU A 18 -11.91 -2.60 -5.46
CA LEU A 18 -11.45 -2.82 -6.83
C LEU A 18 -11.13 -1.50 -7.53
N SER A 19 -10.39 -0.60 -6.89
CA SER A 19 -9.93 0.60 -7.57
C SER A 19 -8.94 0.25 -8.68
N MET A 20 -8.84 1.09 -9.72
CA MET A 20 -7.91 0.85 -10.84
C MET A 20 -6.46 1.13 -10.49
N THR A 21 -6.17 1.65 -9.32
CA THR A 21 -4.83 1.98 -8.85
C THR A 21 -4.56 1.26 -7.53
N MET A 22 -3.29 1.01 -7.24
CA MET A 22 -2.90 0.42 -5.97
C MET A 22 -3.43 1.25 -4.81
N HIS A 23 -4.18 0.61 -3.92
CA HIS A 23 -4.71 1.25 -2.72
C HIS A 23 -3.73 1.11 -1.55
N ASN A 24 -3.78 2.04 -0.61
CA ASN A 24 -3.00 1.93 0.61
C ASN A 24 -3.58 0.86 1.56
N LEU A 25 -2.70 0.12 2.21
CA LEU A 25 -3.06 -0.83 3.26
C LEU A 25 -3.04 -0.18 4.66
N LEU A 26 -2.22 0.86 4.85
CA LEU A 26 -2.22 1.67 6.06
C LEU A 26 -2.74 3.06 5.73
N PRO A 27 -3.98 3.41 6.12
CA PRO A 27 -4.49 4.77 5.95
C PRO A 27 -3.74 5.75 6.86
N VAL A 28 -3.08 6.74 6.24
CA VAL A 28 -2.27 7.72 6.97
C VAL A 28 -3.09 8.70 7.83
N ARG A 29 -4.40 8.75 7.62
CA ARG A 29 -5.32 9.53 8.46
C ARG A 29 -5.67 8.89 9.81
N GLY A 30 -5.11 7.69 10.12
CA GLY A 30 -5.32 7.05 11.41
C GLY A 30 -6.45 6.02 11.44
N ALA A 31 -6.69 5.29 10.37
CA ALA A 31 -7.60 4.15 10.35
C ALA A 31 -6.85 2.83 10.62
N LYS A 32 -7.62 1.78 10.93
CA LYS A 32 -7.09 0.42 11.13
C LYS A 32 -6.37 -0.08 9.89
N VAL A 33 -5.27 -0.81 10.09
CA VAL A 33 -4.53 -1.46 9.00
C VAL A 33 -5.43 -2.46 8.28
N ARG A 34 -5.38 -2.47 6.97
CA ARG A 34 -6.14 -3.37 6.11
C ARG A 34 -5.40 -4.69 5.91
N ASP A 35 -6.17 -5.78 5.79
CA ASP A 35 -5.64 -7.11 5.56
C ASP A 35 -5.40 -7.35 4.07
N ALA A 36 -4.12 -7.41 3.67
CA ALA A 36 -3.72 -7.61 2.28
C ALA A 36 -4.15 -8.98 1.72
N LEU A 37 -4.11 -10.03 2.55
CA LEU A 37 -4.50 -11.37 2.15
C LEU A 37 -6.01 -11.45 1.90
N ARG A 38 -6.80 -10.90 2.82
CA ARG A 38 -8.26 -10.83 2.64
C ARG A 38 -8.63 -9.96 1.44
N TRP A 39 -7.89 -8.89 1.18
CA TRP A 39 -8.12 -8.08 -0.02
C TRP A 39 -7.90 -8.87 -1.31
N ALA A 40 -6.82 -9.65 -1.38
CA ALA A 40 -6.61 -10.56 -2.51
C ALA A 40 -7.73 -11.60 -2.65
N GLN A 41 -8.24 -12.15 -1.54
CA GLN A 41 -9.38 -13.07 -1.54
C GLN A 41 -10.67 -12.42 -2.07
N TYR A 42 -10.97 -11.20 -1.64
CA TYR A 42 -12.14 -10.46 -2.15
C TYR A 42 -12.03 -10.16 -3.65
N MET A 43 -10.82 -9.95 -4.16
CA MET A 43 -10.63 -9.82 -5.60
C MET A 43 -10.83 -11.14 -6.34
N GLN A 44 -10.47 -12.27 -5.74
CA GLN A 44 -10.79 -13.58 -6.29
C GLN A 44 -12.32 -13.81 -6.30
N GLU A 45 -12.99 -13.52 -5.21
CA GLU A 45 -14.47 -13.60 -5.13
C GLU A 45 -15.14 -12.71 -6.20
N ALA A 46 -14.59 -11.52 -6.46
CA ALA A 46 -15.06 -10.63 -7.51
C ALA A 46 -14.86 -11.21 -8.91
N LEU A 47 -13.73 -11.87 -9.17
CA LEU A 47 -13.49 -12.59 -10.43
C LEU A 47 -14.51 -13.72 -10.64
N ASP A 48 -14.75 -14.51 -9.60
CA ASP A 48 -15.69 -15.63 -9.64
C ASP A 48 -17.15 -15.14 -9.85
N GLY A 49 -17.46 -13.96 -9.28
CA GLY A 49 -18.79 -13.32 -9.39
C GLY A 49 -18.97 -12.37 -10.58
N LEU A 50 -17.93 -12.17 -11.42
CA LEU A 50 -17.98 -11.21 -12.52
C LEU A 50 -19.03 -11.55 -13.58
N GLY A 51 -19.30 -12.83 -13.81
CA GLY A 51 -20.31 -13.33 -14.74
C GLY A 51 -20.15 -12.77 -16.15
N GLU A 52 -21.24 -12.24 -16.71
CA GLU A 52 -21.29 -11.63 -18.05
C GLU A 52 -21.12 -10.10 -18.03
N SER A 53 -20.49 -9.57 -16.99
CA SER A 53 -20.30 -8.13 -16.84
C SER A 53 -19.34 -7.57 -17.91
N GLU A 54 -19.80 -6.55 -18.60
CA GLU A 54 -19.10 -5.84 -19.67
C GLU A 54 -18.67 -4.43 -19.21
N ILE A 55 -19.26 -3.94 -18.11
CA ILE A 55 -19.03 -2.64 -17.54
C ILE A 55 -18.60 -2.80 -16.08
N TYR A 56 -17.52 -2.17 -15.73
CA TYR A 56 -17.04 -2.06 -14.37
C TYR A 56 -17.15 -0.61 -13.87
N VAL A 57 -17.71 -0.44 -12.68
CA VAL A 57 -17.80 0.86 -12.00
C VAL A 57 -17.15 0.73 -10.63
N GLY A 58 -16.04 1.42 -10.43
CA GLY A 58 -15.38 1.58 -9.14
C GLY A 58 -15.52 2.98 -8.61
N GLN A 59 -15.12 3.18 -7.36
CA GLN A 59 -14.93 4.50 -6.79
C GLN A 59 -13.55 5.05 -7.20
N HIS A 60 -13.44 6.37 -7.31
CA HIS A 60 -12.21 7.11 -7.59
C HIS A 60 -11.62 6.99 -9.01
N ASN A 61 -12.20 6.17 -9.88
CA ASN A 61 -11.72 5.99 -11.25
C ASN A 61 -12.88 6.03 -12.26
N TRP A 62 -12.51 6.17 -13.53
CA TRP A 62 -13.46 6.08 -14.64
C TRP A 62 -14.04 4.68 -14.77
N PRO A 63 -15.26 4.53 -15.28
CA PRO A 63 -15.78 3.22 -15.66
C PRO A 63 -14.86 2.53 -16.66
N MET A 64 -14.82 1.19 -16.62
CA MET A 64 -14.09 0.37 -17.57
C MET A 64 -15.06 -0.51 -18.37
N TRP A 65 -14.77 -0.68 -19.65
CA TRP A 65 -15.54 -1.52 -20.55
C TRP A 65 -14.71 -2.69 -21.07
N GLY A 66 -15.37 -3.81 -21.27
CA GLY A 66 -14.80 -5.05 -21.80
C GLY A 66 -14.48 -6.07 -20.71
N LYS A 67 -15.15 -7.22 -20.77
CA LYS A 67 -15.05 -8.31 -19.79
C LYS A 67 -13.61 -8.73 -19.52
N ASP A 68 -12.83 -8.95 -20.58
CA ASP A 68 -11.44 -9.41 -20.47
C ASP A 68 -10.54 -8.37 -19.79
N ARG A 69 -10.74 -7.09 -20.09
CA ARG A 69 -10.00 -5.99 -19.45
C ARG A 69 -10.33 -5.88 -17.96
N ILE A 70 -11.59 -6.05 -17.61
CA ILE A 70 -12.06 -6.03 -16.23
C ILE A 70 -11.44 -7.21 -15.46
N ALA A 71 -11.53 -8.42 -16.02
CA ALA A 71 -10.93 -9.61 -15.43
C ALA A 71 -9.41 -9.47 -15.27
N GLN A 72 -8.74 -8.91 -16.27
CA GLN A 72 -7.30 -8.64 -16.21
C GLN A 72 -6.95 -7.66 -15.09
N LEU A 73 -7.68 -6.54 -14.96
CA LEU A 73 -7.46 -5.56 -13.89
C LEU A 73 -7.58 -6.23 -12.50
N ILE A 74 -8.65 -6.96 -12.28
CA ILE A 74 -8.91 -7.60 -10.98
C ILE A 74 -7.84 -8.65 -10.69
N THR A 75 -7.47 -9.47 -11.68
CA THR A 75 -6.40 -10.47 -11.55
C THR A 75 -5.07 -9.83 -11.15
N GLN A 76 -4.68 -8.76 -11.82
CA GLN A 76 -3.43 -8.05 -11.55
C GLN A 76 -3.40 -7.47 -10.13
N HIS A 77 -4.49 -6.85 -9.69
CA HIS A 77 -4.60 -6.31 -8.34
C HIS A 77 -4.58 -7.42 -7.28
N ARG A 78 -5.31 -8.51 -7.49
CA ARG A 78 -5.24 -9.71 -6.63
C ARG A 78 -3.80 -10.15 -6.44
N ASP A 79 -3.08 -10.31 -7.54
CA ASP A 79 -1.72 -10.83 -7.54
C ASP A 79 -0.73 -9.85 -6.89
N VAL A 80 -0.91 -8.53 -7.08
CA VAL A 80 -0.10 -7.50 -6.41
C VAL A 80 -0.28 -7.56 -4.88
N TYR A 81 -1.53 -7.62 -4.39
CA TYR A 81 -1.77 -7.70 -2.94
C TYR A 81 -1.32 -9.02 -2.34
N LYS A 82 -1.57 -10.13 -3.05
CA LYS A 82 -1.10 -11.45 -2.63
C LYS A 82 0.43 -11.52 -2.57
N TYR A 83 1.11 -11.02 -3.60
CA TYR A 83 2.56 -10.94 -3.63
C TYR A 83 3.12 -10.06 -2.51
N THR A 84 2.53 -8.87 -2.32
CA THR A 84 2.91 -7.95 -1.24
C THR A 84 2.80 -8.62 0.13
N HIS A 85 1.68 -9.30 0.38
CA HIS A 85 1.47 -10.07 1.59
C HIS A 85 2.52 -11.16 1.76
N ASP A 86 2.64 -12.07 0.79
CA ASP A 86 3.45 -13.27 0.93
C ASP A 86 4.95 -12.96 1.08
N GLN A 87 5.46 -11.97 0.31
CA GLN A 87 6.85 -11.55 0.44
C GLN A 87 7.12 -10.83 1.77
N SER A 88 6.18 -10.03 2.26
CA SER A 88 6.31 -9.41 3.57
C SER A 88 6.35 -10.46 4.68
N VAL A 89 5.42 -11.42 4.68
CA VAL A 89 5.38 -12.51 5.67
C VAL A 89 6.63 -13.38 5.60
N ARG A 90 7.10 -13.72 4.40
CA ARG A 90 8.33 -14.48 4.22
C ARG A 90 9.54 -13.79 4.86
N LEU A 91 9.70 -12.50 4.64
CA LEU A 91 10.82 -11.73 5.19
C LEU A 91 10.65 -11.46 6.69
N MET A 92 9.43 -11.25 7.18
CA MET A 92 9.14 -11.19 8.62
C MET A 92 9.60 -12.46 9.33
N ASN A 93 9.26 -13.62 8.78
CA ASN A 93 9.68 -14.92 9.33
C ASN A 93 11.19 -15.13 9.25
N ALA A 94 11.90 -14.43 8.38
CA ALA A 94 13.35 -14.39 8.32
C ALA A 94 13.98 -13.34 9.26
N GLY A 95 13.19 -12.62 10.07
CA GLY A 95 13.65 -11.67 11.06
C GLY A 95 13.90 -10.25 10.52
N PHE A 96 13.45 -9.92 9.30
CA PHE A 96 13.63 -8.60 8.73
C PHE A 96 12.69 -7.58 9.40
N THR A 97 13.21 -6.38 9.63
CA THR A 97 12.43 -5.23 10.08
C THR A 97 11.55 -4.66 8.96
N PRO A 98 10.49 -3.88 9.26
CA PRO A 98 9.62 -3.32 8.22
C PRO A 98 10.35 -2.39 7.23
N ARG A 99 11.44 -1.75 7.65
CA ARG A 99 12.27 -0.92 6.75
C ARG A 99 13.06 -1.79 5.78
N GLU A 100 13.72 -2.82 6.27
CA GLU A 100 14.48 -3.77 5.44
C GLU A 100 13.58 -4.50 4.44
N ILE A 101 12.35 -4.88 4.86
CA ILE A 101 11.35 -5.45 3.95
C ILE A 101 11.02 -4.45 2.83
N ALA A 102 10.76 -3.18 3.18
CA ALA A 102 10.45 -2.15 2.21
C ALA A 102 11.59 -1.86 1.21
N ASP A 103 12.83 -2.05 1.62
CA ASP A 103 14.00 -1.91 0.74
C ASP A 103 14.24 -3.14 -0.13
N THR A 104 13.83 -4.32 0.34
CA THR A 104 14.09 -5.62 -0.30
C THR A 104 12.99 -5.99 -1.32
N VAL A 105 11.72 -5.82 -0.97
CA VAL A 105 10.59 -6.26 -1.81
C VAL A 105 10.46 -5.38 -3.04
N LYS A 106 10.47 -6.03 -4.21
CA LYS A 106 10.20 -5.42 -5.51
C LYS A 106 9.15 -6.24 -6.22
N LEU A 107 8.25 -5.59 -6.93
CA LEU A 107 7.30 -6.32 -7.79
C LEU A 107 8.07 -7.00 -8.93
N PRO A 108 7.71 -8.24 -9.27
CA PRO A 108 8.22 -8.87 -10.48
C PRO A 108 7.74 -8.10 -11.72
N LYS A 109 8.50 -8.18 -12.82
CA LYS A 109 8.19 -7.42 -14.04
C LYS A 109 6.77 -7.67 -14.54
N SER A 110 6.29 -8.89 -14.44
CA SER A 110 4.91 -9.27 -14.81
C SER A 110 3.81 -8.53 -14.06
N LEU A 111 4.09 -8.00 -12.87
CA LEU A 111 3.16 -7.16 -12.10
C LEU A 111 3.49 -5.68 -12.22
N GLN A 112 4.79 -5.33 -12.27
CA GLN A 112 5.25 -3.95 -12.31
C GLN A 112 4.79 -3.18 -13.56
N ASP A 113 4.71 -3.86 -14.71
CA ASP A 113 4.37 -3.25 -16.00
C ASP A 113 2.89 -2.84 -16.11
N HIS A 114 2.06 -3.19 -15.13
CA HIS A 114 0.64 -2.84 -15.12
C HIS A 114 0.39 -1.47 -14.53
N PHE A 115 -0.50 -0.71 -15.16
CA PHE A 115 -0.87 0.64 -14.70
C PHE A 115 -1.33 0.65 -13.23
N GLY A 116 -2.17 -0.30 -12.84
CA GLY A 116 -2.73 -0.39 -11.50
C GLY A 116 -1.73 -0.79 -10.40
N ALA A 117 -0.56 -1.33 -10.78
CA ALA A 117 0.50 -1.69 -9.84
C ALA A 117 1.44 -0.53 -9.49
N ARG A 118 1.31 0.60 -10.21
CA ARG A 118 2.15 1.78 -9.95
C ARG A 118 1.76 2.43 -8.63
N GLY A 119 2.76 2.94 -7.92
CA GLY A 119 2.55 3.77 -6.75
C GLY A 119 1.80 5.06 -7.12
N TYR A 120 0.63 5.27 -6.50
CA TYR A 120 -0.18 6.47 -6.63
C TYR A 120 -0.84 6.82 -5.29
N TYR A 121 -2.02 6.24 -5.00
CA TYR A 121 -2.66 6.36 -3.69
C TYR A 121 -2.08 5.37 -2.68
N GLY A 122 -1.78 4.14 -3.11
CA GLY A 122 -0.96 3.18 -2.39
C GLY A 122 0.42 3.09 -3.00
N ASP A 123 1.38 2.61 -2.23
CA ASP A 123 2.75 2.38 -2.65
C ASP A 123 3.28 1.08 -2.06
N LEU A 124 4.06 0.32 -2.83
CA LEU A 124 4.57 -0.98 -2.39
C LEU A 124 5.38 -0.87 -1.09
N ARG A 125 6.25 0.14 -0.97
CA ARG A 125 7.10 0.33 0.22
C ARG A 125 6.29 0.62 1.47
N HIS A 126 5.17 1.34 1.33
CA HIS A 126 4.23 1.59 2.43
C HIS A 126 3.39 0.35 2.73
N ASN A 127 2.94 -0.34 1.70
CA ASN A 127 2.07 -1.50 1.84
C ASN A 127 2.78 -2.69 2.51
N VAL A 128 4.06 -2.96 2.21
CA VAL A 128 4.82 -4.01 2.91
C VAL A 128 4.99 -3.70 4.40
N LYS A 129 5.20 -2.43 4.77
CA LYS A 129 5.24 -2.00 6.18
C LYS A 129 3.88 -2.15 6.86
N ALA A 130 2.80 -1.92 6.12
CA ALA A 130 1.44 -2.14 6.60
C ALA A 130 1.17 -3.62 6.89
N VAL A 131 1.61 -4.54 6.03
CA VAL A 131 1.53 -5.99 6.29
C VAL A 131 2.28 -6.36 7.56
N TYR A 132 3.50 -5.83 7.74
CA TYR A 132 4.25 -6.04 8.98
C TYR A 132 3.45 -5.58 10.22
N GLN A 133 2.94 -4.36 10.16
CA GLN A 133 2.17 -3.78 11.26
C GLN A 133 0.87 -4.56 11.55
N PHE A 134 0.26 -5.13 10.53
CA PHE A 134 -0.95 -5.95 10.67
C PHE A 134 -0.71 -7.17 11.55
N TYR A 135 0.44 -7.86 11.39
CA TYR A 135 0.76 -9.07 12.12
C TYR A 135 1.52 -8.83 13.42
N LEU A 136 2.47 -7.91 13.43
CA LEU A 136 3.42 -7.72 14.53
C LEU A 136 3.26 -6.38 15.26
N GLY A 137 2.39 -5.50 14.78
CA GLY A 137 2.22 -4.17 15.35
C GLY A 137 3.25 -3.15 14.88
N ALA A 138 3.22 -1.96 15.47
CA ALA A 138 4.08 -0.85 15.05
C ALA A 138 5.52 -0.95 15.60
N TYR A 139 5.72 -1.63 16.71
CA TYR A 139 7.01 -1.79 17.34
C TYR A 139 7.79 -2.95 16.71
N TYR A 140 9.01 -2.70 16.30
CA TYR A 140 9.88 -3.66 15.60
C TYR A 140 11.19 -3.97 16.32
N GLY A 141 11.20 -3.83 17.67
CA GLY A 141 12.32 -4.26 18.51
C GLY A 141 13.43 -3.23 18.71
N ASN A 142 13.36 -2.03 18.13
CA ASN A 142 14.33 -0.98 18.39
C ASN A 142 13.93 -0.16 19.63
N PRO A 143 14.66 -0.26 20.77
CA PRO A 143 14.30 0.44 22.00
C PRO A 143 14.19 1.96 21.86
N ALA A 144 14.97 2.57 20.96
CA ALA A 144 14.91 4.01 20.70
C ALA A 144 13.54 4.50 20.16
N ASN A 145 12.73 3.58 19.63
CA ASN A 145 11.40 3.90 19.08
C ASN A 145 10.26 3.41 19.98
N LEU A 146 10.56 2.86 21.15
CA LEU A 146 9.54 2.40 22.11
C LEU A 146 8.86 3.58 22.81
N ASP A 147 9.68 4.51 23.31
CA ASP A 147 9.23 5.71 24.03
C ASP A 147 10.12 6.91 23.61
N PRO A 148 9.92 7.45 22.41
CA PRO A 148 10.71 8.57 21.93
C PRO A 148 10.41 9.85 22.72
N LEU A 149 11.42 10.71 22.83
CA LEU A 149 11.23 12.03 23.41
C LEU A 149 10.15 12.82 22.67
N PRO A 150 9.43 13.72 23.35
CA PRO A 150 8.53 14.67 22.68
C PRO A 150 9.23 15.38 21.52
N PRO A 151 8.52 15.66 20.41
CA PRO A 151 9.14 16.19 19.19
C PRO A 151 9.98 17.46 19.41
N GLU A 152 9.52 18.39 20.26
CA GLU A 152 10.22 19.63 20.53
C GLU A 152 11.53 19.38 21.30
N GLU A 153 11.50 18.51 22.31
CA GLU A 153 12.70 18.17 23.09
C GLU A 153 13.71 17.39 22.23
N SER A 154 13.23 16.46 21.43
CA SER A 154 14.05 15.72 20.46
C SER A 154 14.73 16.68 19.48
N ALA A 155 13.97 17.64 18.91
CA ALA A 155 14.50 18.63 17.98
C ALA A 155 15.61 19.50 18.59
N LYS A 156 15.45 19.94 19.84
CA LYS A 156 16.49 20.72 20.55
C LYS A 156 17.80 19.94 20.63
N ARG A 157 17.74 18.66 21.02
CA ARG A 157 18.93 17.80 21.12
C ARG A 157 19.58 17.54 19.76
N TYR A 158 18.78 17.33 18.70
CA TYR A 158 19.33 17.20 17.36
C TYR A 158 20.04 18.49 16.90
N LEU A 159 19.47 19.66 17.16
CA LEU A 159 20.11 20.94 16.82
C LEU A 159 21.44 21.12 17.56
N GLU A 160 21.52 20.73 18.84
CA GLU A 160 22.78 20.76 19.59
C GLU A 160 23.87 19.91 18.92
N VAL A 161 23.52 18.65 18.57
CA VAL A 161 24.45 17.73 17.88
C VAL A 161 24.84 18.23 16.50
N MET A 162 23.95 18.92 15.77
CA MET A 162 24.22 19.54 14.47
C MET A 162 25.08 20.78 14.57
N GLY A 163 25.35 21.29 15.77
CA GLY A 163 26.13 22.49 16.02
C GLY A 163 25.35 23.80 15.97
N GLY A 164 24.04 23.72 16.23
CA GLY A 164 23.15 24.85 16.35
C GLY A 164 22.22 25.06 15.16
N ALA A 165 21.19 25.89 15.34
CA ALA A 165 20.16 26.17 14.36
C ALA A 165 20.71 26.75 13.04
N ASP A 166 21.67 27.65 13.11
CA ASP A 166 22.27 28.31 11.92
C ASP A 166 22.92 27.28 10.98
N LYS A 167 23.66 26.31 11.54
CA LYS A 167 24.27 25.25 10.75
C LYS A 167 23.22 24.30 10.13
N ALA A 168 22.17 23.98 10.87
CA ALA A 168 21.08 23.17 10.36
C ALA A 168 20.35 23.86 9.19
N VAL A 169 20.08 25.17 9.32
CA VAL A 169 19.46 25.98 8.25
C VAL A 169 20.37 26.06 7.03
N ALA A 170 21.67 26.32 7.22
CA ALA A 170 22.65 26.39 6.11
C ALA A 170 22.74 25.03 5.37
N ALA A 171 22.72 23.92 6.10
CA ALA A 171 22.72 22.58 5.50
C ALA A 171 21.45 22.30 4.72
N ALA A 172 20.28 22.70 5.24
CA ALA A 172 19.01 22.57 4.55
C ALA A 172 18.96 23.42 3.28
N GLN A 173 19.46 24.67 3.32
CA GLN A 173 19.56 25.53 2.13
C GLN A 173 20.46 24.90 1.06
N THR A 174 21.62 24.38 1.46
CA THR A 174 22.54 23.69 0.54
C THR A 174 21.90 22.47 -0.12
N ALA A 175 21.04 21.74 0.61
CA ALA A 175 20.33 20.59 0.06
C ALA A 175 19.18 21.00 -0.89
N PHE A 176 18.53 22.13 -0.61
CA PHE A 176 17.46 22.70 -1.44
C PHE A 176 17.99 23.22 -2.79
N ASP A 177 19.19 23.79 -2.80
CA ASP A 177 19.83 24.41 -3.98
C ASP A 177 20.42 23.36 -4.96
N LYS A 178 20.42 22.07 -4.63
CA LYS A 178 20.86 20.92 -5.46
C LYS A 178 19.75 20.34 -6.32
#